data_8633d8cc9ea0d388a888eb8696b2c803
#
_entry.id   8633d8cc9ea0d388a888eb8696b2c803
#
_cell.length_a   1.000
_cell.length_b   1.000
_cell.length_c   1.000
_cell.angle_alpha   90.00
_cell.angle_beta   90.00
_cell.angle_gamma   90.00
#
_symmetry.space_group_name_H-M   'P 1'
#
loop_
_entity.id
_entity.type
_entity.pdbx_description
1 polymer ?
#
loop_
_entity_poly.entity_id
_entity_poly.type
_entity_poly.pdbx_seq_one_letter_code
_entity_poly.pdbx_strand_id
1 'polypeptide(L)'
;MKENRFFPKADGAGLMPKQDRNAWLKGGDAKCSMPPRKPLGKPWHLVLLGAPGVGKGTQAELLSERLACCHLSTGDIFRAAKCFDEKDQTPAIQSALGYMRRGELVPDKTVLRLVGERPRCLSCSGGFLLDGFPRTVAQAEALEELLKQEGVILDAVFNYDLPLHKIVARISGRRVCSKCKAVFHVETKRPQFDGICDQCGGMLVQREDDRSEAVEVRMKAYEQSTRPLIEFYQKRGLLITIDAEGSPEEIYKRTRLLAMGR
;
A
#
# COMPACT_ATOMS: atom_id res chain seq x y z
N MET A 1 -3.07 22.43 28.04
CA MET A 1 -2.89 22.16 26.58
C MET A 1 -2.03 20.92 26.45
N LYS A 2 -2.60 19.78 26.04
CA LYS A 2 -1.84 18.54 25.80
C LYS A 2 -1.08 18.71 24.49
N GLU A 3 0.24 18.71 24.53
CA GLU A 3 1.08 18.73 23.34
C GLU A 3 0.75 17.55 22.43
N ASN A 4 0.40 17.87 21.20
CA ASN A 4 0.00 16.93 20.14
C ASN A 4 1.21 16.11 19.68
N ARG A 5 1.39 14.90 20.22
CA ARG A 5 2.55 13.99 20.00
C ARG A 5 2.44 13.12 18.73
N PHE A 6 1.47 13.35 17.84
CA PHE A 6 1.06 12.30 16.88
C PHE A 6 1.63 12.39 15.47
N PHE A 7 2.05 13.57 14.99
CA PHE A 7 2.67 13.70 13.67
C PHE A 7 3.78 14.76 13.69
N PRO A 8 4.97 14.48 13.17
CA PRO A 8 6.03 15.48 13.08
C PRO A 8 5.63 16.64 12.18
N LYS A 9 6.05 17.86 12.54
CA LYS A 9 5.93 19.02 11.65
C LYS A 9 6.77 18.78 10.41
N ALA A 10 6.20 19.04 9.24
CA ALA A 10 6.81 18.80 7.94
C ALA A 10 7.74 19.97 7.56
N ASP A 11 8.80 20.19 8.32
CA ASP A 11 9.77 21.22 7.98
C ASP A 11 11.14 20.54 7.73
N GLY A 12 11.54 20.53 6.45
CA GLY A 12 12.95 20.34 6.06
C GLY A 12 13.46 18.91 5.88
N ALA A 13 12.66 17.97 5.35
CA ALA A 13 13.19 16.67 4.97
C ALA A 13 13.80 16.72 3.56
N GLY A 14 15.13 16.76 3.47
CA GLY A 14 15.85 16.37 2.25
C GLY A 14 15.39 14.97 1.81
N LEU A 15 15.54 14.66 0.50
CA LEU A 15 15.19 13.36 -0.08
C LEU A 15 15.78 12.23 0.77
N MET A 16 14.91 11.58 1.56
CA MET A 16 15.32 10.46 2.41
C MET A 16 15.57 9.22 1.55
N PRO A 17 16.59 8.41 1.83
CA PRO A 17 16.83 7.18 1.09
C PRO A 17 15.62 6.26 1.17
N LYS A 18 15.29 5.59 0.06
CA LYS A 18 14.17 4.63 0.02
C LYS A 18 14.35 3.57 1.11
N GLN A 19 13.25 3.21 1.77
CA GLN A 19 13.26 2.14 2.77
C GLN A 19 13.72 0.82 2.16
N ASP A 20 14.56 0.10 2.88
CA ASP A 20 14.87 -1.29 2.57
C ASP A 20 13.68 -2.17 2.96
N ARG A 21 13.06 -2.79 1.96
CA ARG A 21 11.91 -3.69 2.11
C ARG A 21 12.26 -5.14 1.74
N ASN A 22 13.55 -5.49 1.79
CA ASN A 22 14.03 -6.79 1.33
C ASN A 22 13.37 -7.96 2.07
N ALA A 23 13.22 -7.85 3.41
CA ALA A 23 12.52 -8.85 4.21
C ALA A 23 11.06 -9.05 3.77
N TRP A 24 10.33 -7.95 3.48
CA TRP A 24 8.96 -8.02 3.00
C TRP A 24 8.85 -8.59 1.59
N LEU A 25 9.72 -8.19 0.69
CA LEU A 25 9.65 -8.62 -0.70
C LEU A 25 10.02 -10.09 -0.88
N LYS A 26 11.04 -10.56 -0.19
CA LYS A 26 11.54 -11.95 -0.31
C LYS A 26 10.87 -12.93 0.65
N GLY A 27 10.57 -12.50 1.90
CA GLY A 27 10.02 -13.37 2.93
C GLY A 27 11.04 -14.38 3.50
N GLY A 28 10.55 -15.34 4.28
CA GLY A 28 11.38 -16.36 4.93
C GLY A 28 12.43 -15.73 5.85
N ASP A 29 13.66 -16.19 5.74
CA ASP A 29 14.79 -15.69 6.54
C ASP A 29 15.43 -14.39 6.03
N ALA A 30 14.90 -13.80 4.96
CA ALA A 30 15.41 -12.55 4.42
C ALA A 30 15.34 -11.42 5.44
N LYS A 31 16.42 -10.64 5.51
CA LYS A 31 16.55 -9.48 6.40
C LYS A 31 16.69 -8.21 5.59
N CYS A 32 16.22 -7.10 6.16
CA CYS A 32 16.56 -5.79 5.66
C CYS A 32 18.04 -5.49 5.98
N SER A 33 18.77 -4.95 5.01
CA SER A 33 20.19 -4.58 5.17
C SER A 33 20.36 -3.31 6.00
N MET A 34 19.32 -2.48 6.04
CA MET A 34 19.28 -1.29 6.89
C MET A 34 18.26 -1.47 8.03
N PRO A 35 18.60 -1.01 9.24
CA PRO A 35 17.64 -1.03 10.35
C PRO A 35 16.43 -0.15 10.00
N PRO A 36 15.25 -0.43 10.58
CA PRO A 36 14.09 0.43 10.44
C PRO A 36 14.42 1.82 10.99
N ARG A 37 13.88 2.84 10.36
CA ARG A 37 14.01 4.21 10.86
C ARG A 37 13.38 4.30 12.25
N LYS A 38 14.00 5.08 13.14
CA LYS A 38 13.38 5.36 14.44
C LYS A 38 12.18 6.30 14.21
N PRO A 39 10.97 5.92 14.62
CA PRO A 39 9.82 6.81 14.52
C PRO A 39 10.01 8.03 15.44
N LEU A 40 9.47 9.18 15.03
CA LEU A 40 9.44 10.41 15.84
C LEU A 40 8.31 10.32 16.90
N GLY A 41 8.30 9.25 17.68
CA GLY A 41 7.26 8.96 18.66
C GLY A 41 7.02 7.46 18.76
N LYS A 42 5.77 7.04 19.01
CA LYS A 42 5.43 5.62 18.96
C LYS A 42 5.44 5.11 17.52
N PRO A 43 5.77 3.82 17.30
CA PRO A 43 5.59 3.20 15.99
C PRO A 43 4.10 3.19 15.59
N TRP A 44 3.82 3.35 14.30
CA TRP A 44 2.47 3.31 13.75
C TRP A 44 2.19 1.99 13.05
N HIS A 45 1.03 1.40 13.35
CA HIS A 45 0.55 0.17 12.72
C HIS A 45 -0.75 0.49 11.97
N LEU A 46 -0.66 0.61 10.66
CA LEU A 46 -1.72 1.15 9.81
C LEU A 46 -2.14 0.18 8.72
N VAL A 47 -3.41 0.24 8.35
CA VAL A 47 -3.96 -0.40 7.15
C VAL A 47 -4.54 0.66 6.23
N LEU A 48 -4.29 0.55 4.92
CA LEU A 48 -4.92 1.39 3.91
C LEU A 48 -6.00 0.64 3.16
N LEU A 49 -7.22 1.16 3.19
CA LEU A 49 -8.36 0.72 2.43
C LEU A 49 -8.74 1.73 1.34
N GLY A 50 -9.58 1.31 0.42
CA GLY A 50 -10.14 2.12 -0.65
C GLY A 50 -10.06 1.43 -2.00
N ALA A 51 -10.83 1.92 -2.96
CA ALA A 51 -10.94 1.35 -4.30
C ALA A 51 -9.60 1.31 -5.06
N PRO A 52 -9.44 0.41 -6.05
CA PRO A 52 -8.32 0.48 -6.98
C PRO A 52 -8.23 1.87 -7.62
N GLY A 53 -7.03 2.45 -7.72
CA GLY A 53 -6.83 3.77 -8.34
C GLY A 53 -7.09 4.98 -7.45
N VAL A 54 -7.63 4.82 -6.24
CA VAL A 54 -7.91 5.95 -5.32
C VAL A 54 -6.66 6.71 -4.85
N GLY A 55 -5.46 6.13 -4.99
CA GLY A 55 -4.20 6.77 -4.61
C GLY A 55 -3.53 6.21 -3.35
N LYS A 56 -3.97 5.05 -2.83
CA LYS A 56 -3.39 4.40 -1.64
C LYS A 56 -1.87 4.31 -1.67
N GLY A 57 -1.29 3.80 -2.74
CA GLY A 57 0.16 3.64 -2.85
C GLY A 57 0.93 4.96 -2.73
N THR A 58 0.41 6.05 -3.32
CA THR A 58 1.00 7.38 -3.19
C THR A 58 0.92 7.89 -1.74
N GLN A 59 -0.21 7.69 -1.08
CA GLN A 59 -0.36 8.04 0.33
C GLN A 59 0.48 7.14 1.24
N ALA A 60 0.62 5.86 0.88
CA ALA A 60 1.49 4.93 1.59
C ALA A 60 2.96 5.37 1.56
N GLU A 61 3.45 5.83 0.41
CA GLU A 61 4.80 6.39 0.29
C GLU A 61 4.99 7.62 1.18
N LEU A 62 4.07 8.60 1.11
CA LEU A 62 4.11 9.81 1.93
C LEU A 62 4.03 9.52 3.43
N LEU A 63 3.10 8.66 3.84
CA LEU A 63 2.94 8.27 5.25
C LEU A 63 4.17 7.51 5.75
N SER A 64 4.65 6.53 4.98
CA SER A 64 5.82 5.74 5.33
C SER A 64 7.07 6.61 5.50
N GLU A 65 7.26 7.58 4.63
CA GLU A 65 8.38 8.52 4.72
C GLU A 65 8.29 9.40 5.98
N ARG A 66 7.12 9.96 6.26
CA ARG A 66 6.93 10.95 7.34
C ARG A 66 6.71 10.36 8.72
N LEU A 67 6.13 9.15 8.79
CA LEU A 67 5.95 8.41 10.04
C LEU A 67 7.10 7.46 10.35
N ALA A 68 8.04 7.30 9.43
CA ALA A 68 9.15 6.34 9.51
C ALA A 68 8.69 4.87 9.65
N CYS A 69 7.46 4.54 9.23
CA CYS A 69 6.93 3.18 9.27
C CYS A 69 7.18 2.43 7.95
N CYS A 70 7.30 1.10 8.02
CA CYS A 70 7.55 0.26 6.84
C CYS A 70 6.31 0.19 5.94
N HIS A 71 6.45 0.52 4.65
CA HIS A 71 5.40 0.31 3.66
C HIS A 71 5.38 -1.15 3.18
N LEU A 72 4.38 -1.91 3.60
CA LEU A 72 4.20 -3.33 3.35
C LEU A 72 3.08 -3.55 2.32
N SER A 73 3.43 -3.46 1.03
CA SER A 73 2.48 -3.68 -0.07
C SER A 73 2.51 -5.13 -0.54
N THR A 74 1.37 -5.85 -0.43
CA THR A 74 1.24 -7.21 -0.98
C THR A 74 1.33 -7.22 -2.51
N GLY A 75 0.83 -6.18 -3.17
CA GLY A 75 0.98 -6.02 -4.61
C GLY A 75 2.44 -5.91 -5.05
N ASP A 76 3.32 -5.33 -4.23
CA ASP A 76 4.74 -5.22 -4.55
C ASP A 76 5.47 -6.55 -4.44
N ILE A 77 5.07 -7.44 -3.52
CA ILE A 77 5.62 -8.80 -3.43
C ILE A 77 5.41 -9.54 -4.76
N PHE A 78 4.17 -9.54 -5.26
CA PHE A 78 3.86 -10.21 -6.52
C PHE A 78 4.53 -9.53 -7.72
N ARG A 79 4.61 -8.19 -7.73
CA ARG A 79 5.32 -7.46 -8.79
C ARG A 79 6.83 -7.70 -8.77
N ALA A 80 7.43 -7.81 -7.59
CA ALA A 80 8.84 -8.17 -7.47
C ALA A 80 9.10 -9.59 -7.96
N ALA A 81 8.20 -10.51 -7.68
CA ALA A 81 8.30 -11.89 -8.15
C ALA A 81 8.29 -12.04 -9.68
N LYS A 82 7.70 -11.09 -10.43
CA LYS A 82 7.81 -11.05 -11.89
C LYS A 82 9.25 -10.83 -12.40
N CYS A 83 10.13 -10.28 -11.58
CA CYS A 83 11.52 -10.04 -11.94
C CYS A 83 12.40 -11.27 -11.76
N PHE A 84 11.89 -12.35 -11.17
CA PHE A 84 12.56 -13.65 -11.12
C PHE A 84 12.26 -14.43 -12.40
N ASP A 85 13.22 -15.22 -12.86
CA ASP A 85 13.00 -16.14 -13.98
C ASP A 85 11.80 -17.04 -13.67
N GLU A 86 10.99 -17.36 -14.69
CA GLU A 86 9.80 -18.21 -14.50
C GLU A 86 10.13 -19.55 -13.84
N LYS A 87 11.34 -20.03 -14.03
CA LYS A 87 11.86 -21.27 -13.42
C LYS A 87 12.07 -21.17 -11.90
N ASP A 88 12.30 -19.95 -11.40
CA ASP A 88 12.55 -19.68 -9.98
C ASP A 88 11.27 -19.25 -9.24
N GLN A 89 10.17 -19.09 -9.96
CA GLN A 89 8.87 -18.75 -9.38
C GLN A 89 8.16 -20.02 -8.88
N THR A 90 7.71 -19.98 -7.62
CA THR A 90 6.88 -21.07 -7.10
C THR A 90 5.53 -21.12 -7.83
N PRO A 91 4.90 -22.32 -7.95
CA PRO A 91 3.56 -22.42 -8.57
C PRO A 91 2.52 -21.50 -7.92
N ALA A 92 2.63 -21.22 -6.61
CA ALA A 92 1.76 -20.30 -5.89
C ALA A 92 1.94 -18.85 -6.37
N ILE A 93 3.17 -18.42 -6.63
CA ILE A 93 3.47 -17.08 -7.19
C ILE A 93 2.95 -16.98 -8.63
N GLN A 94 3.19 -17.98 -9.47
CA GLN A 94 2.70 -17.99 -10.85
C GLN A 94 1.16 -17.89 -10.90
N SER A 95 0.48 -18.68 -10.05
CA SER A 95 -0.97 -18.61 -9.91
C SER A 95 -1.44 -17.22 -9.48
N ALA A 96 -0.82 -16.62 -8.46
CA ALA A 96 -1.15 -15.29 -7.97
C ALA A 96 -0.98 -14.21 -9.05
N LEU A 97 0.10 -14.28 -9.84
CA LEU A 97 0.31 -13.36 -10.97
C LEU A 97 -0.77 -13.49 -12.03
N GLY A 98 -1.29 -14.72 -12.28
CA GLY A 98 -2.43 -14.97 -13.17
C GLY A 98 -3.69 -14.24 -12.70
N TYR A 99 -4.06 -14.34 -11.43
CA TYR A 99 -5.19 -13.58 -10.84
C TYR A 99 -5.01 -12.08 -11.00
N MET A 100 -3.82 -11.56 -10.70
CA MET A 100 -3.55 -10.14 -10.81
C MET A 100 -3.64 -9.59 -12.23
N ARG A 101 -3.20 -10.37 -13.25
CA ARG A 101 -3.32 -9.95 -14.67
C ARG A 101 -4.78 -9.77 -15.07
N ARG A 102 -5.68 -10.62 -14.58
CA ARG A 102 -7.12 -10.55 -14.84
C ARG A 102 -7.85 -9.53 -13.96
N GLY A 103 -7.15 -8.89 -13.00
CA GLY A 103 -7.73 -7.96 -12.02
C GLY A 103 -8.47 -8.65 -10.88
N GLU A 104 -8.42 -9.96 -10.79
CA GLU A 104 -9.05 -10.77 -9.75
C GLU A 104 -8.28 -10.70 -8.43
N LEU A 105 -8.95 -11.05 -7.32
CA LEU A 105 -8.27 -11.21 -6.03
C LEU A 105 -7.48 -12.52 -6.02
N VAL A 106 -6.26 -12.45 -5.49
CA VAL A 106 -5.49 -13.66 -5.16
C VAL A 106 -6.21 -14.40 -4.03
N PRO A 107 -6.34 -15.74 -4.08
CA PRO A 107 -7.03 -16.51 -3.04
C PRO A 107 -6.49 -16.21 -1.64
N ASP A 108 -7.40 -16.08 -0.65
CA ASP A 108 -7.07 -15.71 0.73
C ASP A 108 -5.98 -16.59 1.33
N LYS A 109 -6.08 -17.92 1.14
CA LYS A 109 -5.06 -18.88 1.62
C LYS A 109 -3.65 -18.53 1.13
N THR A 110 -3.52 -18.10 -0.11
CA THR A 110 -2.21 -17.71 -0.69
C THR A 110 -1.70 -16.43 -0.07
N VAL A 111 -2.56 -15.41 0.07
CA VAL A 111 -2.18 -14.12 0.66
C VAL A 111 -1.84 -14.28 2.14
N LEU A 112 -2.66 -15.01 2.90
CA LEU A 112 -2.43 -15.25 4.33
C LEU A 112 -1.13 -15.98 4.60
N ARG A 113 -0.83 -17.04 3.82
CA ARG A 113 0.45 -17.73 3.92
C ARG A 113 1.62 -16.78 3.63
N LEU A 114 1.51 -15.98 2.59
CA LEU A 114 2.53 -15.03 2.21
C LEU A 114 2.79 -13.96 3.28
N VAL A 115 1.75 -13.45 3.95
CA VAL A 115 1.88 -12.50 5.06
C VAL A 115 2.41 -13.20 6.31
N GLY A 116 1.94 -14.40 6.62
CA GLY A 116 2.37 -15.21 7.76
C GLY A 116 3.85 -15.64 7.71
N GLU A 117 4.45 -15.70 6.51
CA GLU A 117 5.89 -15.94 6.34
C GLU A 117 6.75 -14.69 6.68
N ARG A 118 6.15 -13.58 7.11
CA ARG A 118 6.79 -12.27 7.33
C ARG A 118 6.49 -11.64 8.70
N PRO A 119 6.44 -12.42 9.80
CA PRO A 119 6.03 -11.92 11.11
C PRO A 119 6.93 -10.77 11.58
N ARG A 120 8.24 -10.85 11.31
CA ARG A 120 9.22 -9.79 11.65
C ARG A 120 8.92 -8.43 11.02
N CYS A 121 8.17 -8.41 9.91
CA CYS A 121 7.76 -7.15 9.29
C CYS A 121 6.55 -6.54 10.02
N LEU A 122 5.69 -7.38 10.61
CA LEU A 122 4.54 -6.93 11.40
C LEU A 122 4.94 -6.50 12.82
N SER A 123 6.02 -7.05 13.37
CA SER A 123 6.58 -6.65 14.67
C SER A 123 7.80 -5.72 14.55
N CYS A 124 7.97 -5.06 13.40
CA CYS A 124 9.07 -4.13 13.15
C CYS A 124 9.01 -2.94 14.10
N SER A 125 10.13 -2.60 14.74
CA SER A 125 10.22 -1.49 15.71
C SER A 125 9.90 -0.11 15.12
N GLY A 126 9.97 0.06 13.80
CA GLY A 126 9.52 1.27 13.09
C GLY A 126 8.02 1.33 12.88
N GLY A 127 7.27 0.26 13.17
CA GLY A 127 5.87 0.11 12.78
C GLY A 127 5.71 -0.22 11.30
N PHE A 128 4.46 -0.35 10.87
CA PHE A 128 4.13 -0.69 9.48
C PHE A 128 2.89 0.02 8.95
N LEU A 129 2.78 0.02 7.64
CA LEU A 129 1.63 0.44 6.87
C LEU A 129 1.33 -0.64 5.83
N LEU A 130 0.22 -1.36 6.00
CA LEU A 130 -0.24 -2.40 5.07
C LEU A 130 -1.01 -1.77 3.91
N ASP A 131 -0.60 -2.08 2.68
CA ASP A 131 -1.26 -1.65 1.43
C ASP A 131 -1.64 -2.87 0.59
N GLY A 132 -2.94 -2.97 0.28
CA GLY A 132 -3.49 -4.07 -0.51
C GLY A 132 -3.74 -5.36 0.27
N PHE A 133 -3.65 -5.33 1.59
CA PHE A 133 -4.05 -6.36 2.54
C PHE A 133 -4.49 -5.70 3.85
N PRO A 134 -5.61 -6.15 4.49
CA PRO A 134 -6.55 -7.18 4.01
C PRO A 134 -7.44 -6.67 2.86
N ARG A 135 -8.02 -7.61 2.09
CA ARG A 135 -9.01 -7.33 1.03
C ARG A 135 -10.33 -8.06 1.22
N THR A 136 -10.41 -8.97 2.18
CA THR A 136 -11.63 -9.68 2.57
C THR A 136 -11.76 -9.66 4.09
N VAL A 137 -12.99 -9.89 4.60
CA VAL A 137 -13.24 -9.97 6.05
C VAL A 137 -12.43 -11.11 6.66
N ALA A 138 -12.38 -12.25 5.99
CA ALA A 138 -11.57 -13.39 6.45
C ALA A 138 -10.08 -13.07 6.58
N GLN A 139 -9.53 -12.27 5.64
CA GLN A 139 -8.16 -11.79 5.76
C GLN A 139 -7.99 -10.81 6.94
N ALA A 140 -9.00 -9.98 7.23
CA ALA A 140 -8.93 -9.04 8.35
C ALA A 140 -8.96 -9.75 9.69
N GLU A 141 -9.81 -10.76 9.85
CA GLU A 141 -9.86 -11.62 11.04
C GLU A 141 -8.53 -12.35 11.25
N ALA A 142 -7.97 -12.92 10.18
CA ALA A 142 -6.67 -13.57 10.26
C ALA A 142 -5.53 -12.59 10.59
N LEU A 143 -5.60 -11.34 10.09
CA LEU A 143 -4.64 -10.30 10.46
C LEU A 143 -4.75 -9.95 11.95
N GLU A 144 -5.94 -9.83 12.51
CA GLU A 144 -6.14 -9.59 13.95
C GLU A 144 -5.45 -10.66 14.79
N GLU A 145 -5.60 -11.95 14.40
CA GLU A 145 -4.94 -13.06 15.10
C GLU A 145 -3.40 -13.00 14.96
N LEU A 146 -2.88 -12.70 13.77
CA LEU A 146 -1.44 -12.54 13.56
C LEU A 146 -0.86 -11.41 14.41
N LEU A 147 -1.52 -10.26 14.44
CA LEU A 147 -1.07 -9.11 15.24
C LEU A 147 -1.11 -9.40 16.74
N LYS A 148 -2.13 -10.12 17.20
CA LYS A 148 -2.24 -10.57 18.60
C LYS A 148 -1.10 -11.50 18.99
N GLN A 149 -0.72 -12.44 18.12
CA GLN A 149 0.42 -13.34 18.34
C GLN A 149 1.75 -12.58 18.41
N GLU A 150 1.91 -11.54 17.61
CA GLU A 150 3.09 -10.66 17.60
C GLU A 150 3.06 -9.58 18.72
N GLY A 151 2.00 -9.51 19.52
CA GLY A 151 1.84 -8.49 20.57
C GLY A 151 1.67 -7.07 20.02
N VAL A 152 1.14 -6.93 18.80
CA VAL A 152 1.00 -5.67 18.09
C VAL A 152 -0.47 -5.24 18.02
N ILE A 153 -0.73 -3.97 18.25
CA ILE A 153 -2.07 -3.37 18.17
C ILE A 153 -2.14 -2.50 16.92
N LEU A 154 -3.21 -2.67 16.12
CA LEU A 154 -3.51 -1.81 14.99
C LEU A 154 -3.99 -0.44 15.49
N ASP A 155 -3.36 0.64 15.03
CA ASP A 155 -3.68 2.00 15.47
C ASP A 155 -4.87 2.61 14.71
N ALA A 156 -4.90 2.44 13.39
CA ALA A 156 -5.97 2.96 12.54
C ALA A 156 -6.03 2.26 11.18
N VAL A 157 -7.19 2.37 10.56
CA VAL A 157 -7.46 1.94 9.19
C VAL A 157 -7.93 3.16 8.39
N PHE A 158 -7.12 3.61 7.45
CA PHE A 158 -7.42 4.75 6.58
C PHE A 158 -8.16 4.27 5.33
N ASN A 159 -9.43 4.61 5.24
CA ASN A 159 -10.24 4.34 4.05
C ASN A 159 -10.26 5.59 3.15
N TYR A 160 -9.55 5.52 2.04
CA TYR A 160 -9.55 6.57 1.02
C TYR A 160 -10.76 6.41 0.10
N ASP A 161 -11.60 7.42 0.06
CA ASP A 161 -12.82 7.44 -0.75
C ASP A 161 -12.71 8.46 -1.89
N LEU A 162 -13.21 8.09 -3.07
CA LEU A 162 -13.21 8.93 -4.26
C LEU A 162 -14.31 8.48 -5.21
N PRO A 163 -15.05 9.40 -5.87
CA PRO A 163 -16.05 9.06 -6.88
C PRO A 163 -15.50 8.21 -8.02
N LEU A 164 -16.31 7.23 -8.49
CA LEU A 164 -15.89 6.24 -9.48
C LEU A 164 -15.31 6.85 -10.76
N HIS A 165 -15.94 7.91 -11.31
CA HIS A 165 -15.46 8.56 -12.53
C HIS A 165 -14.04 9.14 -12.38
N LYS A 166 -13.69 9.66 -11.19
CA LYS A 166 -12.33 10.14 -10.87
C LYS A 166 -11.35 9.00 -10.72
N ILE A 167 -11.79 7.86 -10.16
CA ILE A 167 -10.98 6.64 -10.05
C ILE A 167 -10.60 6.14 -11.45
N VAL A 168 -11.57 6.03 -12.35
CA VAL A 168 -11.34 5.58 -13.75
C VAL A 168 -10.34 6.49 -14.45
N ALA A 169 -10.51 7.81 -14.35
CA ALA A 169 -9.57 8.79 -14.92
C ALA A 169 -8.14 8.62 -14.37
N ARG A 170 -8.00 8.39 -13.04
CA ARG A 170 -6.68 8.16 -12.43
C ARG A 170 -6.00 6.87 -12.89
N ILE A 171 -6.77 5.80 -13.10
CA ILE A 171 -6.21 4.51 -13.52
C ILE A 171 -5.77 4.56 -14.99
N SER A 172 -6.60 5.10 -15.86
CA SER A 172 -6.31 5.15 -17.30
C SER A 172 -5.08 6.01 -17.61
N GLY A 173 -4.90 7.11 -16.89
CA GLY A 173 -3.75 8.00 -17.02
C GLY A 173 -2.48 7.55 -16.32
N ARG A 174 -2.54 6.50 -15.47
CA ARG A 174 -1.39 6.06 -14.70
C ARG A 174 -0.29 5.44 -15.57
N ARG A 175 0.95 5.84 -15.26
CA ARG A 175 2.17 5.25 -15.84
C ARG A 175 3.13 4.89 -14.70
N VAL A 176 3.87 3.81 -14.86
CA VAL A 176 4.81 3.33 -13.85
C VAL A 176 6.15 3.05 -14.49
N CYS A 177 7.22 3.49 -13.87
CA CYS A 177 8.56 3.21 -14.34
C CYS A 177 8.87 1.71 -14.25
N SER A 178 9.34 1.13 -15.35
CA SER A 178 9.72 -0.29 -15.43
C SER A 178 10.87 -0.65 -14.48
N LYS A 179 11.79 0.31 -14.20
CA LYS A 179 12.97 0.14 -13.33
C LYS A 179 12.69 0.50 -11.87
N CYS A 180 12.48 1.77 -11.55
CA CYS A 180 12.39 2.25 -10.16
C CYS A 180 10.97 2.23 -9.57
N LYS A 181 9.95 1.85 -10.37
CA LYS A 181 8.55 1.76 -9.99
C LYS A 181 7.90 3.11 -9.60
N ALA A 182 8.56 4.24 -9.87
CA ALA A 182 7.99 5.57 -9.70
C ALA A 182 6.68 5.71 -10.48
N VAL A 183 5.70 6.38 -9.87
CA VAL A 183 4.36 6.54 -10.44
C VAL A 183 4.22 7.94 -11.04
N PHE A 184 3.76 7.98 -12.27
CA PHE A 184 3.42 9.18 -13.06
C PHE A 184 1.97 9.13 -13.52
N HIS A 185 1.49 10.24 -14.04
CA HIS A 185 0.15 10.34 -14.64
C HIS A 185 0.22 11.26 -15.85
N VAL A 186 -0.44 10.87 -16.94
CA VAL A 186 -0.38 11.59 -18.21
C VAL A 186 -0.89 13.04 -18.15
N GLU A 187 -1.69 13.39 -17.15
CA GLU A 187 -2.22 14.74 -16.94
C GLU A 187 -1.71 15.41 -15.67
N THR A 188 -1.82 14.74 -14.52
CA THR A 188 -1.63 15.36 -13.19
C THR A 188 -0.21 15.26 -12.64
N LYS A 189 0.62 14.35 -13.19
CA LYS A 189 2.04 14.18 -12.83
C LYS A 189 2.81 13.72 -14.07
N ARG A 190 2.91 14.63 -15.05
CA ARG A 190 3.62 14.34 -16.29
C ARG A 190 5.13 14.20 -16.07
N PRO A 191 5.79 13.27 -16.76
CA PRO A 191 7.25 13.26 -16.83
C PRO A 191 7.74 14.46 -17.65
N GLN A 192 9.00 14.85 -17.46
CA GLN A 192 9.65 15.91 -18.26
C GLN A 192 9.75 15.52 -19.73
N PHE A 193 10.01 14.23 -20.00
CA PHE A 193 10.03 13.65 -21.33
C PHE A 193 9.00 12.49 -21.40
N ASP A 194 8.14 12.52 -22.40
CA ASP A 194 7.11 11.49 -22.57
C ASP A 194 7.73 10.10 -22.62
N GLY A 195 7.16 9.19 -21.82
CA GLY A 195 7.60 7.80 -21.73
C GLY A 195 8.88 7.55 -20.92
N ILE A 196 9.53 8.60 -20.39
CA ILE A 196 10.79 8.49 -19.66
C ILE A 196 10.62 8.89 -18.19
N CYS A 197 11.16 8.12 -17.28
CA CYS A 197 11.11 8.38 -15.85
C CYS A 197 12.11 9.45 -15.42
N ASP A 198 11.65 10.54 -14.83
CA ASP A 198 12.50 11.65 -14.33
C ASP A 198 13.47 11.22 -13.22
N GLN A 199 13.18 10.10 -12.51
CA GLN A 199 14.01 9.65 -11.40
C GLN A 199 15.20 8.77 -11.82
N CYS A 200 15.06 7.99 -12.89
CA CYS A 200 16.08 6.98 -13.25
C CYS A 200 16.25 6.74 -14.75
N GLY A 201 15.60 7.52 -15.61
CA GLY A 201 15.66 7.36 -17.07
C GLY A 201 15.03 6.06 -17.59
N GLY A 202 14.33 5.28 -16.76
CA GLY A 202 13.66 4.06 -17.20
C GLY A 202 12.37 4.35 -17.97
N MET A 203 11.90 3.38 -18.78
CA MET A 203 10.66 3.51 -19.54
C MET A 203 9.44 3.55 -18.63
N LEU A 204 8.48 4.42 -18.93
CA LEU A 204 7.17 4.49 -18.30
C LEU A 204 6.19 3.60 -19.07
N VAL A 205 5.55 2.68 -18.37
CA VAL A 205 4.59 1.73 -18.94
C VAL A 205 3.26 1.78 -18.21
N GLN A 206 2.18 1.47 -18.88
CA GLN A 206 0.90 1.19 -18.23
C GLN A 206 0.97 -0.20 -17.59
N ARG A 207 0.40 -0.37 -16.40
CA ARG A 207 0.31 -1.68 -15.76
C ARG A 207 -0.67 -2.57 -16.52
N GLU A 208 -0.45 -3.88 -16.54
CA GLU A 208 -1.38 -4.84 -17.15
C GLU A 208 -2.76 -4.80 -16.47
N ASP A 209 -2.78 -4.61 -15.15
CA ASP A 209 -3.99 -4.51 -14.34
C ASP A 209 -4.67 -3.12 -14.41
N ASP A 210 -4.19 -2.20 -15.24
CA ASP A 210 -4.80 -0.89 -15.53
C ASP A 210 -5.50 -0.84 -16.91
N ARG A 211 -5.60 -1.97 -17.60
CA ARG A 211 -6.41 -2.08 -18.80
C ARG A 211 -7.89 -2.06 -18.45
N SER A 212 -8.73 -1.55 -19.34
CA SER A 212 -10.16 -1.32 -19.07
C SER A 212 -10.87 -2.54 -18.50
N GLU A 213 -10.65 -3.71 -19.10
CA GLU A 213 -11.29 -4.96 -18.70
C GLU A 213 -10.84 -5.39 -17.28
N ALA A 214 -9.55 -5.24 -16.98
CA ALA A 214 -9.02 -5.57 -15.66
C ALA A 214 -9.51 -4.58 -14.60
N VAL A 215 -9.69 -3.30 -14.95
CA VAL A 215 -10.23 -2.27 -14.04
C VAL A 215 -11.65 -2.60 -13.63
N GLU A 216 -12.52 -3.01 -14.57
CA GLU A 216 -13.90 -3.41 -14.28
C GLU A 216 -13.95 -4.60 -13.31
N VAL A 217 -13.14 -5.64 -13.57
CA VAL A 217 -13.04 -6.81 -12.68
C VAL A 217 -12.56 -6.40 -11.28
N ARG A 218 -11.56 -5.52 -11.19
CA ARG A 218 -11.04 -5.01 -9.91
C ARG A 218 -12.06 -4.21 -9.13
N MET A 219 -12.86 -3.38 -9.82
CA MET A 219 -13.92 -2.60 -9.17
C MET A 219 -15.02 -3.52 -8.65
N LYS A 220 -15.44 -4.52 -9.42
CA LYS A 220 -16.39 -5.52 -8.97
C LYS A 220 -15.88 -6.31 -7.77
N ALA A 221 -14.64 -6.77 -7.82
CA ALA A 221 -13.99 -7.47 -6.70
C ALA A 221 -13.88 -6.59 -5.45
N TYR A 222 -13.58 -5.29 -5.61
CA TYR A 222 -13.57 -4.32 -4.51
C TYR A 222 -14.95 -4.20 -3.87
N GLU A 223 -16.00 -3.95 -4.64
CA GLU A 223 -17.37 -3.81 -4.11
C GLU A 223 -17.85 -5.05 -3.36
N GLN A 224 -17.55 -6.23 -3.89
CA GLN A 224 -18.03 -7.50 -3.33
C GLN A 224 -17.23 -7.95 -2.10
N SER A 225 -15.93 -7.76 -2.09
CA SER A 225 -15.05 -8.40 -1.11
C SER A 225 -14.34 -7.42 -0.17
N THR A 226 -13.97 -6.23 -0.68
CA THR A 226 -13.14 -5.28 0.09
C THR A 226 -13.99 -4.20 0.77
N ARG A 227 -15.04 -3.73 0.12
CA ARG A 227 -15.95 -2.73 0.72
C ARG A 227 -16.54 -3.16 2.07
N PRO A 228 -16.90 -4.43 2.32
CA PRO A 228 -17.36 -4.90 3.62
C PRO A 228 -16.38 -4.65 4.78
N LEU A 229 -15.09 -4.47 4.49
CA LEU A 229 -14.09 -4.09 5.50
C LEU A 229 -14.35 -2.72 6.12
N ILE A 230 -15.04 -1.82 5.44
CA ILE A 230 -15.43 -0.51 5.98
C ILE A 230 -16.26 -0.70 7.23
N GLU A 231 -17.34 -1.49 7.14
CA GLU A 231 -18.21 -1.80 8.28
C GLU A 231 -17.46 -2.62 9.35
N PHE A 232 -16.64 -3.59 8.94
CA PHE A 232 -15.84 -4.42 9.83
C PHE A 232 -14.94 -3.57 10.75
N TYR A 233 -14.19 -2.62 10.20
CA TYR A 233 -13.31 -1.75 10.98
C TYR A 233 -14.03 -0.58 11.65
N GLN A 234 -15.16 -0.14 11.11
CA GLN A 234 -16.01 0.85 11.76
C GLN A 234 -16.58 0.33 13.10
N LYS A 235 -17.08 -0.91 13.13
CA LYS A 235 -17.56 -1.58 14.36
C LYS A 235 -16.46 -1.72 15.42
N ARG A 236 -15.19 -1.77 15.01
CA ARG A 236 -14.01 -1.85 15.89
C ARG A 236 -13.49 -0.49 16.32
N GLY A 237 -14.10 0.59 15.87
CA GLY A 237 -13.65 1.95 16.15
C GLY A 237 -12.28 2.31 15.52
N LEU A 238 -11.80 1.55 14.55
CA LEU A 238 -10.49 1.75 13.92
C LEU A 238 -10.54 2.54 12.61
N LEU A 239 -11.72 2.67 11.98
CA LEU A 239 -11.86 3.28 10.66
C LEU A 239 -11.78 4.80 10.70
N ILE A 240 -11.00 5.37 9.78
CA ILE A 240 -10.97 6.79 9.45
C ILE A 240 -11.19 6.94 7.94
N THR A 241 -12.32 7.51 7.54
CA THR A 241 -12.60 7.77 6.12
C THR A 241 -12.03 9.12 5.70
N ILE A 242 -11.33 9.14 4.57
CA ILE A 242 -10.59 10.28 4.04
C ILE A 242 -11.05 10.53 2.62
N ASP A 243 -11.55 11.72 2.36
CA ASP A 243 -11.79 12.18 1.00
C ASP A 243 -10.44 12.26 0.25
N ALA A 244 -10.31 11.45 -0.82
CA ALA A 244 -9.10 11.34 -1.64
C ALA A 244 -9.11 12.29 -2.84
N GLU A 245 -9.91 13.34 -2.82
CA GLU A 245 -9.90 14.39 -3.86
C GLU A 245 -8.78 15.41 -3.60
N GLY A 246 -8.13 15.86 -4.66
CA GLY A 246 -7.06 16.84 -4.62
C GLY A 246 -5.67 16.25 -4.88
N SER A 247 -4.65 17.04 -4.61
CA SER A 247 -3.25 16.66 -4.73
C SER A 247 -2.83 15.67 -3.63
N PRO A 248 -1.77 14.87 -3.86
CA PRO A 248 -1.26 13.96 -2.85
C PRO A 248 -0.95 14.63 -1.50
N GLU A 249 -0.47 15.86 -1.53
CA GLU A 249 -0.12 16.62 -0.33
C GLU A 249 -1.36 17.09 0.45
N GLU A 250 -2.42 17.52 -0.25
CA GLU A 250 -3.68 17.90 0.38
C GLU A 250 -4.37 16.70 1.04
N ILE A 251 -4.36 15.54 0.37
CA ILE A 251 -4.89 14.29 0.92
C ILE A 251 -4.08 13.88 2.16
N TYR A 252 -2.75 13.96 2.11
CA TYR A 252 -1.90 13.69 3.26
C TYR A 252 -2.21 14.62 4.45
N LYS A 253 -2.35 15.94 4.21
CA LYS A 253 -2.72 16.90 5.26
C LYS A 253 -4.06 16.55 5.90
N ARG A 254 -5.04 16.15 5.10
CA ARG A 254 -6.37 15.70 5.54
C ARG A 254 -6.28 14.42 6.37
N THR A 255 -5.50 13.43 5.89
CA THR A 255 -5.22 12.19 6.63
C THR A 255 -4.62 12.48 8.00
N ARG A 256 -3.62 13.35 8.05
CA ARG A 256 -2.96 13.76 9.29
C ARG A 256 -3.94 14.41 10.27
N LEU A 257 -4.74 15.38 9.82
CA LEU A 257 -5.69 16.08 10.69
C LEU A 257 -6.72 15.12 11.32
N LEU A 258 -7.26 14.20 10.52
CA LEU A 258 -8.25 13.22 11.02
C LEU A 258 -7.62 12.19 11.96
N ALA A 259 -6.38 11.79 11.73
CA ALA A 259 -5.66 10.89 12.64
C ALA A 259 -5.27 11.53 13.97
N MET A 260 -5.06 12.86 14.00
CA MET A 260 -4.74 13.62 15.23
C MET A 260 -5.95 13.96 16.08
N GLY A 261 -7.15 13.92 15.51
CA GLY A 261 -8.39 14.23 16.20
C GLY A 261 -8.96 13.08 17.06
N ARG A 262 -8.21 11.98 17.21
CA ARG A 262 -8.58 10.80 18.01
C ARG A 262 -7.88 10.70 19.34
#